data_d83e467f3c0758dbceb331dbfcdcae58
#
_entry.id   d83e467f3c0758dbceb331dbfcdcae58
#
_cell.length_a   1.000
_cell.length_b   1.000
_cell.length_c   1.000
_cell.angle_alpha   90.00
_cell.angle_beta   90.00
_cell.angle_gamma   90.00
#
_symmetry.space_group_name_H-M   'P 1'
#
loop_
_entity.id
_entity.type
_entity.pdbx_description
1 polymer ?
#
loop_
_entity_poly.entity_id
_entity_poly.type
_entity_poly.pdbx_seq_one_letter_code
_entity_poly.pdbx_strand_id
1 'polypeptide(L)'
;MFIYQVKQKFGGSVKLRSGVNWLRYRLHHKKGLLDLIHAVNGEIRNPIRLLQLNKICQLYNIPVIQPSPLTYNNGWLSGFFDSDGSIHLNIKSSQMCITASQKNRLILDSLPELYGGRIYIEKESFKWRVYRKSEIIKLLDYFNLCPSRSAKHNRFKLIKRYHELRDLKAHLASDQSILGKAWRKFLLKWDKYEK
;
A
#
# COMPACT_ATOMS: atom_id res chain seq x y z
N MET A 1 1.64 -12.04 10.38
CA MET A 1 1.50 -10.58 10.50
C MET A 1 2.87 -9.93 10.33
N PHE A 2 2.99 -8.92 9.48
CA PHE A 2 4.27 -8.29 9.07
C PHE A 2 5.17 -7.83 10.23
N ILE A 3 4.60 -7.22 11.28
CA ILE A 3 5.37 -6.69 12.42
C ILE A 3 6.20 -7.76 13.17
N TYR A 4 5.76 -9.02 13.17
CA TYR A 4 6.52 -10.13 13.75
C TYR A 4 7.69 -10.56 12.88
N GLN A 5 7.59 -10.40 11.55
CA GLN A 5 8.72 -10.61 10.63
C GLN A 5 9.80 -9.54 10.84
N VAL A 6 9.38 -8.27 11.08
CA VAL A 6 10.31 -7.19 11.47
C VAL A 6 11.03 -7.53 12.78
N LYS A 7 10.28 -7.99 13.80
CA LYS A 7 10.86 -8.45 15.07
C LYS A 7 11.86 -9.61 14.86
N GLN A 8 11.52 -10.57 14.03
CA GLN A 8 12.39 -11.71 13.74
C GLN A 8 13.69 -11.29 13.07
N LYS A 9 13.63 -10.30 12.16
CA LYS A 9 14.79 -9.81 11.41
C LYS A 9 15.71 -8.92 12.26
N PHE A 10 15.16 -8.02 13.05
CA PHE A 10 15.92 -6.97 13.75
C PHE A 10 15.94 -7.13 15.28
N GLY A 11 15.24 -8.13 15.82
CA GLY A 11 15.05 -8.28 17.27
C GLY A 11 13.99 -7.33 17.83
N GLY A 12 14.13 -6.97 19.10
CA GLY A 12 13.18 -6.08 19.77
C GLY A 12 11.92 -6.77 20.30
N SER A 13 10.89 -6.01 20.58
CA SER A 13 9.65 -6.49 21.18
C SER A 13 8.40 -5.98 20.43
N VAL A 14 7.37 -6.81 20.39
CA VAL A 14 6.03 -6.46 19.92
C VAL A 14 5.08 -6.57 21.09
N LYS A 15 4.39 -5.50 21.42
CA LYS A 15 3.42 -5.44 22.52
C LYS A 15 2.12 -4.80 22.04
N LEU A 16 0.99 -5.25 22.58
CA LEU A 16 -0.29 -4.57 22.44
C LEU A 16 -0.20 -3.25 23.21
N ARG A 17 -0.66 -2.16 22.61
CA ARG A 17 -0.74 -0.89 23.31
C ARG A 17 -1.98 -0.86 24.19
N SER A 18 -1.83 -0.46 25.43
CA SER A 18 -2.94 -0.32 26.38
C SER A 18 -4.03 0.61 25.81
N GLY A 19 -5.29 0.20 25.93
CA GLY A 19 -6.47 0.98 25.53
C GLY A 19 -6.80 0.99 24.01
N VAL A 20 -6.03 0.24 23.19
CA VAL A 20 -6.26 0.18 21.73
C VAL A 20 -5.88 -1.18 21.15
N ASN A 21 -6.58 -1.59 20.09
CA ASN A 21 -6.36 -2.87 19.41
C ASN A 21 -5.25 -2.82 18.35
N TRP A 22 -4.08 -2.20 18.65
CA TRP A 22 -2.96 -2.20 17.73
C TRP A 22 -1.62 -2.51 18.44
N LEU A 23 -0.72 -3.10 17.68
CA LEU A 23 0.57 -3.56 18.16
C LEU A 23 1.62 -2.44 17.99
N ARG A 24 2.51 -2.35 18.97
CA ARG A 24 3.69 -1.50 18.91
C ARG A 24 4.95 -2.36 18.86
N TYR A 25 5.78 -2.11 17.86
CA TYR A 25 7.15 -2.63 17.79
C TYR A 25 8.10 -1.66 18.47
N ARG A 26 9.03 -2.19 19.26
CA ARG A 26 10.11 -1.43 19.90
C ARG A 26 11.43 -2.16 19.72
N LEU A 27 12.45 -1.40 19.32
CA LEU A 27 13.82 -1.86 19.13
C LEU A 27 14.73 -1.06 20.08
N HIS A 28 15.42 -1.73 21.01
CA HIS A 28 16.18 -1.10 22.09
C HIS A 28 17.68 -1.41 22.03
N HIS A 29 18.10 -2.52 21.42
CA HIS A 29 19.49 -2.92 21.39
C HIS A 29 20.22 -2.33 20.17
N LYS A 30 21.48 -1.90 20.41
CA LYS A 30 22.32 -1.20 19.42
C LYS A 30 22.47 -1.98 18.11
N LYS A 31 22.75 -3.29 18.17
CA LYS A 31 22.93 -4.12 16.97
C LYS A 31 21.72 -4.06 16.05
N GLY A 32 20.52 -4.36 16.56
CA GLY A 32 19.32 -4.34 15.73
C GLY A 32 18.96 -2.94 15.19
N LEU A 33 19.28 -1.88 15.97
CA LEU A 33 19.11 -0.51 15.50
C LEU A 33 20.04 -0.20 14.32
N LEU A 34 21.31 -0.59 14.38
CA LEU A 34 22.27 -0.43 13.29
C LEU A 34 21.83 -1.24 12.06
N ASP A 35 21.43 -2.50 12.26
CA ASP A 35 20.91 -3.35 11.18
C ASP A 35 19.68 -2.72 10.50
N LEU A 36 18.78 -2.10 11.28
CA LEU A 36 17.61 -1.38 10.74
C LEU A 36 18.03 -0.12 9.98
N ILE A 37 18.97 0.69 10.53
CA ILE A 37 19.50 1.89 9.84
C ILE A 37 20.06 1.50 8.48
N HIS A 38 20.95 0.49 8.43
CA HIS A 38 21.52 0.02 7.17
C HIS A 38 20.46 -0.49 6.19
N ALA A 39 19.41 -1.16 6.67
CA ALA A 39 18.35 -1.69 5.83
C ALA A 39 17.45 -0.60 5.20
N VAL A 40 17.36 0.59 5.83
CA VAL A 40 16.48 1.68 5.34
C VAL A 40 17.26 2.84 4.72
N ASN A 41 18.58 2.88 4.89
CA ASN A 41 19.45 3.92 4.36
C ASN A 41 19.54 3.79 2.83
N GLY A 42 19.11 4.81 2.11
CA GLY A 42 18.93 4.80 0.66
C GLY A 42 17.49 4.42 0.20
N GLU A 43 16.60 4.02 1.13
CA GLU A 43 15.23 3.62 0.78
C GLU A 43 14.16 4.66 1.21
N ILE A 44 14.51 5.56 2.13
CA ILE A 44 13.59 6.56 2.67
C ILE A 44 13.38 7.71 1.70
N ARG A 45 12.16 7.85 1.17
CA ARG A 45 11.78 8.90 0.20
C ARG A 45 10.98 10.05 0.80
N ASN A 46 10.42 9.86 1.98
CA ASN A 46 9.71 10.93 2.68
C ASN A 46 10.73 11.94 3.24
N PRO A 47 10.70 13.23 2.85
CA PRO A 47 11.71 14.21 3.28
C PRO A 47 11.82 14.35 4.80
N ILE A 48 10.68 14.35 5.51
CA ILE A 48 10.66 14.47 6.97
C ILE A 48 11.31 13.22 7.61
N ARG A 49 11.05 12.04 7.08
CA ARG A 49 11.64 10.79 7.57
C ARG A 49 13.13 10.69 7.23
N LEU A 50 13.53 11.20 6.07
CA LEU A 50 14.93 11.30 5.68
C LEU A 50 15.72 12.21 6.63
N LEU A 51 15.15 13.37 7.00
CA LEU A 51 15.74 14.24 8.02
C LEU A 51 15.87 13.55 9.39
N GLN A 52 14.87 12.75 9.79
CA GLN A 52 14.93 11.96 11.02
C GLN A 52 16.02 10.90 10.95
N LEU A 53 16.12 10.18 9.81
CA LEU A 53 17.19 9.20 9.58
C LEU A 53 18.57 9.87 9.63
N ASN A 54 18.73 11.04 9.00
CA ASN A 54 19.99 11.79 9.02
C ASN A 54 20.47 12.09 10.44
N LYS A 55 19.58 12.58 11.33
CA LYS A 55 19.92 12.82 12.74
C LYS A 55 20.40 11.56 13.45
N ILE A 56 19.78 10.42 13.18
CA ILE A 56 20.17 9.14 13.79
C ILE A 56 21.52 8.68 13.18
N CYS A 57 21.70 8.78 11.88
CA CYS A 57 22.95 8.41 11.20
C CYS A 57 24.14 9.22 11.73
N GLN A 58 23.96 10.52 11.96
CA GLN A 58 25.00 11.39 12.57
C GLN A 58 25.44 10.86 13.94
N LEU A 59 24.51 10.41 14.81
CA LEU A 59 24.86 9.87 16.13
C LEU A 59 25.72 8.59 16.07
N TYR A 60 25.64 7.85 14.98
CA TYR A 60 26.37 6.59 14.77
C TYR A 60 27.50 6.69 13.77
N ASN A 61 27.84 7.91 13.28
CA ASN A 61 28.83 8.15 12.22
C ASN A 61 28.57 7.32 10.94
N ILE A 62 27.30 7.19 10.56
CA ILE A 62 26.88 6.49 9.34
C ILE A 62 26.59 7.52 8.26
N PRO A 63 27.20 7.44 7.06
CA PRO A 63 26.85 8.33 5.95
C PRO A 63 25.43 8.08 5.48
N VAL A 64 24.67 9.17 5.26
CA VAL A 64 23.30 9.06 4.71
C VAL A 64 23.35 8.87 3.22
N ILE A 65 22.68 7.84 2.73
CA ILE A 65 22.52 7.54 1.32
C ILE A 65 21.19 8.14 0.83
N GLN A 66 21.25 8.94 -0.22
CA GLN A 66 20.05 9.46 -0.88
C GLN A 66 19.38 8.33 -1.67
N PRO A 67 18.02 8.25 -1.66
CA PRO A 67 17.32 7.21 -2.40
C PRO A 67 17.52 7.40 -3.90
N SER A 68 17.84 6.32 -4.60
CA SER A 68 17.87 6.29 -6.06
C SER A 68 16.52 6.64 -6.66
N PRO A 69 16.42 7.13 -7.90
CA PRO A 69 15.14 7.33 -8.57
C PRO A 69 14.24 6.10 -8.46
N LEU A 70 12.95 6.33 -8.27
CA LEU A 70 11.98 5.24 -8.19
C LEU A 70 11.87 4.56 -9.56
N THR A 71 11.83 3.24 -9.57
CA THR A 71 11.64 2.44 -10.78
C THR A 71 10.43 1.51 -10.62
N TYR A 72 9.87 1.08 -11.73
CA TYR A 72 8.74 0.15 -11.73
C TYR A 72 9.10 -1.21 -11.09
N ASN A 73 10.37 -1.61 -11.16
CA ASN A 73 10.80 -2.97 -10.80
C ASN A 73 11.21 -3.13 -9.33
N ASN A 74 11.15 -2.07 -8.51
CA ASN A 74 11.48 -2.19 -7.09
C ASN A 74 10.22 -2.37 -6.22
N GLY A 75 10.39 -2.93 -5.02
CA GLY A 75 9.29 -3.21 -4.09
C GLY A 75 8.80 -2.00 -3.29
N TRP A 76 9.27 -0.78 -3.58
CA TRP A 76 8.96 0.40 -2.76
C TRP A 76 7.45 0.73 -2.74
N LEU A 77 6.80 0.74 -3.92
CA LEU A 77 5.35 1.02 -3.97
C LEU A 77 4.55 -0.02 -3.17
N SER A 78 4.96 -1.29 -3.16
CA SER A 78 4.27 -2.32 -2.37
C SER A 78 4.31 -2.00 -0.88
N GLY A 79 5.48 -1.64 -0.34
CA GLY A 79 5.63 -1.23 1.06
C GLY A 79 4.89 0.07 1.39
N PHE A 80 4.98 1.07 0.51
CA PHE A 80 4.24 2.32 0.64
C PHE A 80 2.72 2.09 0.59
N PHE A 81 2.25 1.25 -0.32
CA PHE A 81 0.84 0.92 -0.46
C PHE A 81 0.31 0.13 0.74
N ASP A 82 1.13 -0.71 1.36
CA ASP A 82 0.75 -1.44 2.56
C ASP A 82 0.46 -0.50 3.74
N SER A 83 1.16 0.63 3.86
CA SER A 83 0.89 1.65 4.89
C SER A 83 -0.27 2.57 4.49
N ASP A 84 -0.15 3.26 3.37
CA ASP A 84 -0.95 4.44 3.03
C ASP A 84 -1.90 4.23 1.83
N GLY A 85 -1.81 3.07 1.18
CA GLY A 85 -2.66 2.72 0.05
C GLY A 85 -4.03 2.19 0.45
N SER A 86 -4.98 2.28 -0.44
CA SER A 86 -6.31 1.69 -0.29
C SER A 86 -6.88 1.26 -1.64
N ILE A 87 -7.70 0.22 -1.60
CA ILE A 87 -8.48 -0.26 -2.74
C ILE A 87 -9.94 -0.09 -2.39
N HIS A 88 -10.64 0.78 -3.11
CA HIS A 88 -12.05 1.09 -2.87
C HIS A 88 -12.93 0.58 -4.00
N LEU A 89 -14.09 0.10 -3.63
CA LEU A 89 -15.20 -0.16 -4.55
C LEU A 89 -16.37 0.74 -4.16
N ASN A 90 -16.72 1.71 -5.00
CA ASN A 90 -17.93 2.48 -4.82
C ASN A 90 -19.12 1.60 -5.24
N ILE A 91 -19.94 1.18 -4.27
CA ILE A 91 -21.08 0.28 -4.51
C ILE A 91 -22.11 0.92 -5.44
N LYS A 92 -22.39 2.22 -5.28
CA LYS A 92 -23.43 2.93 -6.07
C LYS A 92 -23.06 3.01 -7.56
N SER A 93 -21.84 3.40 -7.87
CA SER A 93 -21.34 3.49 -9.26
C SER A 93 -20.70 2.19 -9.73
N SER A 94 -20.52 1.23 -8.84
CA SER A 94 -19.75 0.01 -9.05
C SER A 94 -18.36 0.27 -9.64
N GLN A 95 -17.76 1.42 -9.28
CA GLN A 95 -16.43 1.82 -9.77
C GLN A 95 -15.35 1.45 -8.75
N MET A 96 -14.32 0.76 -9.22
CA MET A 96 -13.13 0.49 -8.42
C MET A 96 -12.10 1.60 -8.58
N CYS A 97 -11.41 1.89 -7.47
CA CYS A 97 -10.36 2.89 -7.42
C CYS A 97 -9.23 2.43 -6.49
N ILE A 98 -7.99 2.55 -6.94
CA ILE A 98 -6.79 2.35 -6.14
C ILE A 98 -6.26 3.73 -5.76
N THR A 99 -5.96 3.97 -4.48
CA THR A 99 -5.55 5.29 -3.99
C THR A 99 -4.43 5.20 -2.98
N ALA A 100 -3.62 6.26 -2.86
CA ALA A 100 -2.75 6.50 -1.73
C ALA A 100 -2.74 8.00 -1.41
N SER A 101 -2.83 8.35 -0.13
CA SER A 101 -2.91 9.75 0.32
C SER A 101 -1.66 10.13 1.11
N GLN A 102 -1.17 11.37 0.90
CA GLN A 102 -0.03 11.92 1.62
C GLN A 102 -0.20 13.43 1.86
N LYS A 103 0.29 13.90 3.01
CA LYS A 103 0.39 15.35 3.27
C LYS A 103 1.46 16.02 2.39
N ASN A 104 2.51 15.30 2.03
CA ASN A 104 3.57 15.79 1.16
C ASN A 104 3.43 15.20 -0.24
N ARG A 105 3.26 16.06 -1.23
CA ARG A 105 3.10 15.68 -2.63
C ARG A 105 4.31 14.98 -3.22
N LEU A 106 5.53 15.36 -2.83
CA LEU A 106 6.79 14.86 -3.40
C LEU A 106 6.89 13.33 -3.46
N ILE A 107 6.27 12.63 -2.47
CA ILE A 107 6.26 11.16 -2.44
C ILE A 107 5.40 10.58 -3.57
N LEU A 108 4.38 11.33 -3.99
CA LEU A 108 3.42 10.88 -5.00
C LEU A 108 3.82 11.27 -6.42
N ASP A 109 4.72 12.24 -6.61
CA ASP A 109 4.98 12.87 -7.91
C ASP A 109 5.49 11.90 -8.98
N SER A 110 6.25 10.87 -8.61
CA SER A 110 6.72 9.84 -9.56
C SER A 110 5.69 8.75 -9.85
N LEU A 111 4.62 8.62 -9.05
CA LEU A 111 3.67 7.50 -9.21
C LEU A 111 2.87 7.54 -10.51
N PRO A 112 2.36 8.71 -10.99
CA PRO A 112 1.60 8.75 -12.24
C PRO A 112 2.40 8.29 -13.45
N GLU A 113 3.66 8.66 -13.55
CA GLU A 113 4.54 8.27 -14.65
C GLU A 113 4.82 6.77 -14.65
N LEU A 114 5.16 6.21 -13.49
CA LEU A 114 5.55 4.82 -13.36
C LEU A 114 4.36 3.85 -13.35
N TYR A 115 3.28 4.22 -12.66
CA TYR A 115 2.19 3.31 -12.33
C TYR A 115 0.82 3.75 -12.87
N GLY A 116 0.77 4.88 -13.57
CA GLY A 116 -0.48 5.47 -14.05
C GLY A 116 -1.25 6.21 -12.97
N GLY A 117 -2.47 6.63 -13.33
CA GLY A 117 -3.32 7.42 -12.45
C GLY A 117 -3.00 8.91 -12.47
N ARG A 118 -3.54 9.62 -11.48
CA ARG A 118 -3.36 11.08 -11.33
C ARG A 118 -3.30 11.46 -9.86
N ILE A 119 -2.67 12.62 -9.56
CA ILE A 119 -2.66 13.23 -8.24
C ILE A 119 -3.76 14.27 -8.17
N TYR A 120 -4.56 14.20 -7.11
CA TYR A 120 -5.62 15.15 -6.78
C TYR A 120 -5.24 15.89 -5.50
N ILE A 121 -5.59 17.17 -5.44
CA ILE A 121 -5.44 18.00 -4.25
C ILE A 121 -6.71 17.78 -3.41
N GLU A 122 -6.53 17.46 -2.14
CA GLU A 122 -7.57 17.42 -1.11
C GLU A 122 -7.32 18.56 -0.10
N LYS A 123 -8.23 18.83 0.84
CA LYS A 123 -8.14 20.01 1.74
C LYS A 123 -6.77 20.16 2.41
N GLU A 124 -6.20 19.08 2.94
CA GLU A 124 -4.93 19.11 3.69
C GLU A 124 -3.93 18.04 3.20
N SER A 125 -4.17 17.45 2.05
CA SER A 125 -3.38 16.34 1.55
C SER A 125 -3.44 16.22 0.03
N PHE A 126 -2.61 15.34 -0.49
CA PHE A 126 -2.60 14.94 -1.89
C PHE A 126 -2.99 13.47 -1.97
N LYS A 127 -3.76 13.12 -3.00
CA LYS A 127 -4.22 11.76 -3.23
C LYS A 127 -3.85 11.31 -4.63
N TRP A 128 -2.98 10.30 -4.73
CA TRP A 128 -2.81 9.56 -5.97
C TRP A 128 -3.98 8.61 -6.16
N ARG A 129 -4.55 8.58 -7.37
CA ARG A 129 -5.75 7.80 -7.67
C ARG A 129 -5.65 7.16 -9.06
N VAL A 130 -5.89 5.84 -9.09
CA VAL A 130 -5.95 5.03 -10.33
C VAL A 130 -7.34 4.42 -10.42
N TYR A 131 -8.05 4.68 -11.53
CA TYR A 131 -9.43 4.20 -11.75
C TYR A 131 -9.65 3.64 -13.16
N ARG A 132 -8.73 3.89 -14.10
CA ARG A 132 -8.83 3.33 -15.46
C ARG A 132 -8.49 1.85 -15.43
N LYS A 133 -9.33 1.01 -16.06
CA LYS A 133 -9.14 -0.45 -16.13
C LYS A 133 -7.74 -0.84 -16.59
N SER A 134 -7.25 -0.23 -17.67
CA SER A 134 -5.92 -0.53 -18.23
C SER A 134 -4.78 -0.25 -17.24
N GLU A 135 -4.88 0.86 -16.48
CA GLU A 135 -3.89 1.23 -15.48
C GLU A 135 -3.96 0.30 -14.25
N ILE A 136 -5.17 -0.06 -13.81
CA ILE A 136 -5.39 -1.00 -12.70
C ILE A 136 -4.81 -2.39 -13.05
N ILE A 137 -4.99 -2.85 -14.29
CA ILE A 137 -4.43 -4.14 -14.72
C ILE A 137 -2.90 -4.10 -14.72
N LYS A 138 -2.27 -3.02 -15.22
CA LYS A 138 -0.81 -2.84 -15.11
C LYS A 138 -0.32 -2.84 -13.65
N LEU A 139 -1.08 -2.22 -12.74
CA LEU A 139 -0.77 -2.28 -11.31
C LEU A 139 -0.88 -3.70 -10.74
N LEU A 140 -1.81 -4.54 -11.22
CA LEU A 140 -1.86 -5.94 -10.82
C LEU A 140 -0.60 -6.68 -11.20
N ASP A 141 -0.04 -6.44 -12.39
CA ASP A 141 1.21 -7.05 -12.83
C ASP A 141 2.36 -6.65 -11.89
N TYR A 142 2.42 -5.36 -11.51
CA TYR A 142 3.36 -4.89 -10.49
C TYR A 142 3.18 -5.63 -9.15
N PHE A 143 1.94 -5.70 -8.62
CA PHE A 143 1.68 -6.38 -7.33
C PHE A 143 1.77 -7.91 -7.39
N ASN A 144 1.83 -8.51 -8.57
CA ASN A 144 2.21 -9.91 -8.75
C ASN A 144 3.73 -10.10 -8.59
N LEU A 145 4.54 -9.16 -9.09
CA LEU A 145 6.00 -9.18 -8.93
C LEU A 145 6.44 -8.76 -7.52
N CYS A 146 5.80 -7.72 -6.98
CA CYS A 146 6.09 -7.14 -5.67
C CYS A 146 4.84 -7.21 -4.77
N PRO A 147 4.49 -8.37 -4.20
CA PRO A 147 3.23 -8.55 -3.50
C PRO A 147 3.10 -7.70 -2.24
N SER A 148 1.92 -7.11 -2.05
CA SER A 148 1.51 -6.52 -0.78
C SER A 148 1.55 -7.57 0.34
N ARG A 149 2.08 -7.21 1.49
CA ARG A 149 2.19 -8.09 2.67
C ARG A 149 1.09 -7.87 3.71
N SER A 150 0.22 -6.90 3.45
CA SER A 150 -0.96 -6.60 4.27
C SER A 150 -2.20 -7.38 3.79
N ALA A 151 -3.31 -7.22 4.51
CA ALA A 151 -4.62 -7.78 4.11
C ALA A 151 -5.08 -7.28 2.72
N LYS A 152 -4.55 -6.15 2.23
CA LYS A 152 -4.83 -5.59 0.90
C LYS A 152 -4.49 -6.56 -0.24
N HIS A 153 -3.52 -7.46 -0.04
CA HIS A 153 -3.20 -8.53 -0.98
C HIS A 153 -4.44 -9.35 -1.39
N ASN A 154 -5.34 -9.61 -0.45
CA ASN A 154 -6.55 -10.37 -0.74
C ASN A 154 -7.52 -9.60 -1.67
N ARG A 155 -7.57 -8.27 -1.55
CA ARG A 155 -8.35 -7.43 -2.47
C ARG A 155 -7.75 -7.39 -3.87
N PHE A 156 -6.42 -7.33 -3.99
CA PHE A 156 -5.75 -7.41 -5.29
C PHE A 156 -6.16 -8.68 -6.06
N LYS A 157 -6.26 -9.82 -5.40
CA LYS A 157 -6.71 -11.09 -6.01
C LYS A 157 -8.15 -11.04 -6.56
N LEU A 158 -8.98 -10.14 -6.06
CA LEU A 158 -10.37 -10.01 -6.51
C LEU A 158 -10.54 -9.06 -7.71
N ILE A 159 -9.54 -8.23 -8.03
CA ILE A 159 -9.67 -7.18 -9.06
C ILE A 159 -9.94 -7.78 -10.45
N LYS A 160 -9.25 -8.86 -10.81
CA LYS A 160 -9.49 -9.51 -12.11
C LYS A 160 -10.96 -9.96 -12.22
N ARG A 161 -11.49 -10.61 -11.18
CA ARG A 161 -12.89 -11.05 -11.13
C ARG A 161 -13.87 -9.89 -11.16
N TYR A 162 -13.55 -8.78 -10.51
CA TYR A 162 -14.34 -7.55 -10.60
C TYR A 162 -14.47 -7.09 -12.07
N HIS A 163 -13.38 -6.99 -12.80
CA HIS A 163 -13.43 -6.54 -14.19
C HIS A 163 -14.19 -7.49 -15.11
N GLU A 164 -14.03 -8.81 -14.94
CA GLU A 164 -14.81 -9.83 -15.65
C GLU A 164 -16.32 -9.62 -15.46
N LEU A 165 -16.74 -9.46 -14.21
CA LEU A 165 -18.15 -9.26 -13.87
C LEU A 165 -18.68 -7.90 -14.37
N ARG A 166 -17.85 -6.85 -14.33
CA ARG A 166 -18.20 -5.52 -14.87
C ARG A 166 -18.38 -5.57 -16.39
N ASP A 167 -17.51 -6.23 -17.12
CA ASP A 167 -17.59 -6.39 -18.58
C ASP A 167 -18.88 -7.13 -18.98
N LEU A 168 -19.30 -8.11 -18.20
CA LEU A 168 -20.58 -8.82 -18.37
C LEU A 168 -21.80 -8.03 -17.85
N LYS A 169 -21.62 -6.78 -17.38
CA LYS A 169 -22.67 -5.95 -16.79
C LYS A 169 -23.40 -6.62 -15.61
N ALA A 170 -22.73 -7.54 -14.90
CA ALA A 170 -23.30 -8.30 -13.80
C ALA A 170 -23.82 -7.40 -12.64
N HIS A 171 -23.23 -6.21 -12.47
CA HIS A 171 -23.64 -5.20 -11.48
C HIS A 171 -24.99 -4.50 -11.81
N LEU A 172 -25.52 -4.68 -13.02
CA LEU A 172 -26.83 -4.17 -13.48
C LEU A 172 -27.87 -5.29 -13.59
N ALA A 173 -27.44 -6.55 -13.44
CA ALA A 173 -28.30 -7.70 -13.63
C ALA A 173 -29.26 -7.87 -12.43
N SER A 174 -30.47 -8.41 -12.71
CA SER A 174 -31.42 -8.76 -11.66
C SER A 174 -30.77 -9.70 -10.62
N ASP A 175 -31.08 -9.49 -9.37
CA ASP A 175 -30.59 -10.27 -8.23
C ASP A 175 -30.85 -11.78 -8.34
N GLN A 176 -31.92 -12.15 -9.02
CA GLN A 176 -32.28 -13.57 -9.23
C GLN A 176 -31.52 -14.22 -10.38
N SER A 177 -30.95 -13.42 -11.28
CA SER A 177 -30.18 -13.93 -12.43
C SER A 177 -28.86 -14.56 -11.98
N ILE A 178 -28.27 -15.37 -12.84
CA ILE A 178 -26.94 -15.97 -12.62
C ILE A 178 -25.87 -14.90 -12.44
N LEU A 179 -25.92 -13.84 -13.27
CA LEU A 179 -24.96 -12.73 -13.19
C LEU A 179 -25.15 -11.90 -11.92
N GLY A 180 -26.38 -11.58 -11.52
CA GLY A 180 -26.65 -10.88 -10.27
C GLY A 180 -26.20 -11.66 -9.03
N LYS A 181 -26.47 -12.98 -9.00
CA LYS A 181 -25.95 -13.88 -7.94
C LYS A 181 -24.41 -13.89 -7.90
N ALA A 182 -23.75 -13.93 -9.07
CA ALA A 182 -22.29 -13.87 -9.15
C ALA A 182 -21.74 -12.54 -8.64
N TRP A 183 -22.38 -11.41 -8.96
CA TRP A 183 -22.01 -10.09 -8.47
C TRP A 183 -22.14 -10.00 -6.95
N ARG A 184 -23.25 -10.43 -6.37
CA ARG A 184 -23.43 -10.46 -4.91
C ARG A 184 -22.41 -11.33 -4.20
N LYS A 185 -22.10 -12.51 -4.75
CA LYS A 185 -21.04 -13.38 -4.21
C LYS A 185 -19.66 -12.71 -4.25
N PHE A 186 -19.39 -11.91 -5.28
CA PHE A 186 -18.19 -11.09 -5.35
C PHE A 186 -18.19 -10.03 -4.24
N LEU A 187 -19.28 -9.26 -4.07
CA LEU A 187 -19.37 -8.23 -3.03
C LEU A 187 -19.18 -8.80 -1.63
N LEU A 188 -19.78 -9.92 -1.30
CA LEU A 188 -19.57 -10.61 -0.01
C LEU A 188 -18.11 -10.97 0.25
N LYS A 189 -17.37 -11.42 -0.80
CA LYS A 189 -15.93 -11.65 -0.69
C LYS A 189 -15.14 -10.37 -0.52
N TRP A 190 -15.53 -9.30 -1.21
CA TRP A 190 -14.90 -8.00 -1.15
C TRP A 190 -14.99 -7.43 0.26
N ASP A 191 -16.19 -7.41 0.85
CA ASP A 191 -16.48 -6.86 2.18
C ASP A 191 -15.74 -7.62 3.29
N LYS A 192 -15.56 -8.94 3.13
CA LYS A 192 -14.78 -9.76 4.06
C LYS A 192 -13.35 -9.22 4.28
N TYR A 193 -12.76 -8.55 3.28
CA TYR A 193 -11.41 -8.01 3.32
C TYR A 193 -11.36 -6.50 3.55
N GLU A 194 -12.48 -5.88 3.92
CA GLU A 194 -12.57 -4.45 4.23
C GLU A 194 -12.16 -4.12 5.67
N LYS A 195 -12.20 -5.11 6.55
CA LYS A 195 -11.91 -4.99 7.99
C LYS A 195 -10.44 -5.27 8.32
#